data_019e7ac9c6c98ed210ace13e82a69d55
#
_entry.id   019e7ac9c6c98ed210ace13e82a69d55
#
_cell.length_a   1.000
_cell.length_b   1.000
_cell.length_c   1.000
_cell.angle_alpha   90.00
_cell.angle_beta   90.00
_cell.angle_gamma   90.00
#
_symmetry.space_group_name_H-M   'P 1'
#
loop_
_entity.id
_entity.type
_entity.pdbx_description
1 polymer ?
#
loop_
_entity_poly.entity_id
_entity_poly.type
_entity_poly.pdbx_seq_one_letter_code
_entity_poly.pdbx_strand_id
1 'polypeptide(L)'
;MNKAQIDSGKVVSIWRYPLKSMIGEELNSSYVTERGLLGDRTYALIDQETGKVASAKNPRKWGTLFDFHATFIDPLKDVENIPPIRITLPDGTQIFSDQSDIDHTLSKVIGREVSLMKASLDKPSYEEYWPDIEA
;
A
#
# COMPACT_ATOMS: atom_id res chain seq x y z
N MET A 1 6.42 -10.48 -4.00
CA MET A 1 6.42 -10.53 -2.56
C MET A 1 7.60 -9.81 -1.97
N ASN A 2 7.30 -9.01 -1.00
CA ASN A 2 8.37 -8.39 -0.25
C ASN A 2 8.96 -9.38 0.70
N LYS A 3 10.20 -9.52 0.63
CA LYS A 3 10.86 -10.41 1.54
C LYS A 3 12.21 -9.86 1.90
N ALA A 4 12.70 -10.34 3.02
CA ALA A 4 14.03 -10.01 3.43
C ALA A 4 15.00 -10.64 2.46
N GLN A 5 16.01 -9.87 2.14
CA GLN A 5 17.14 -10.37 1.38
C GLN A 5 18.08 -10.99 2.39
N ILE A 6 18.36 -12.27 2.23
CA ILE A 6 19.20 -12.99 3.19
C ILE A 6 20.48 -13.44 2.50
N ASP A 7 21.60 -13.07 3.09
CA ASP A 7 22.91 -13.48 2.63
C ASP A 7 23.69 -13.95 3.85
N SER A 8 24.12 -15.21 3.85
CA SER A 8 24.86 -15.81 4.97
C SER A 8 24.08 -15.68 6.27
N GLY A 9 22.74 -15.83 6.20
CA GLY A 9 21.90 -15.74 7.38
C GLY A 9 21.61 -14.33 7.84
N LYS A 10 22.06 -13.32 7.11
CA LYS A 10 21.80 -11.93 7.46
C LYS A 10 20.75 -11.32 6.56
N VAL A 11 19.86 -10.55 7.17
CA VAL A 11 18.90 -9.76 6.42
C VAL A 11 19.56 -8.47 5.98
N VAL A 12 19.61 -8.24 4.68
CA VAL A 12 20.27 -7.07 4.12
C VAL A 12 19.34 -5.86 4.14
N SER A 13 18.08 -6.04 3.74
CA SER A 13 17.12 -4.97 3.77
C SER A 13 15.71 -5.54 3.79
N ILE A 14 14.79 -4.78 4.38
CA ILE A 14 13.38 -5.13 4.43
C ILE A 14 12.59 -3.90 3.98
N TRP A 15 11.72 -4.09 2.99
CA TRP A 15 10.86 -3.03 2.51
C TRP A 15 9.42 -3.45 2.65
N ARG A 16 8.59 -2.53 3.10
CA ARG A 16 7.16 -2.74 3.23
C ARG A 16 6.42 -1.68 2.43
N TYR A 17 5.40 -2.10 1.72
CA TYR A 17 4.60 -1.23 0.87
C TYR A 17 3.18 -1.19 1.41
N PRO A 18 2.87 -0.24 2.29
CA PRO A 18 1.53 -0.17 2.88
C PRO A 18 0.44 0.01 1.85
N LEU A 19 0.73 0.73 0.76
CA LEU A 19 -0.22 0.97 -0.31
C LEU A 19 0.37 0.50 -1.62
N LYS A 20 -0.36 -0.35 -2.33
CA LYS A 20 0.11 -0.95 -3.57
C LYS A 20 0.54 0.13 -4.57
N SER A 21 1.73 -0.02 -5.10
CA SER A 21 2.33 0.79 -6.15
C SER A 21 2.85 2.16 -5.73
N MET A 22 2.64 2.58 -4.50
CA MET A 22 3.33 3.76 -3.99
C MET A 22 4.67 3.37 -3.40
N ILE A 23 5.58 4.34 -3.28
CA ILE A 23 6.85 4.07 -2.63
C ILE A 23 6.60 3.72 -1.17
N GLY A 24 7.27 2.70 -0.68
CA GLY A 24 7.07 2.20 0.66
C GLY A 24 8.10 2.66 1.66
N GLU A 25 8.33 1.85 2.67
CA GLU A 25 9.21 2.20 3.78
C GLU A 25 10.22 1.09 4.03
N GLU A 26 11.43 1.49 4.36
CA GLU A 26 12.47 0.55 4.74
C GLU A 26 12.42 0.32 6.24
N LEU A 27 12.56 -0.92 6.66
CA LEU A 27 12.40 -1.31 8.06
C LEU A 27 13.66 -2.02 8.55
N ASN A 28 13.96 -1.85 9.84
CA ASN A 28 15.01 -2.62 10.50
C ASN A 28 14.54 -4.03 10.82
N SER A 29 13.25 -4.17 11.13
CA SER A 29 12.66 -5.46 11.45
C SER A 29 11.17 -5.41 11.17
N SER A 30 10.56 -6.59 11.02
CA SER A 30 9.13 -6.68 10.83
C SER A 30 8.69 -8.10 11.16
N TYR A 31 7.38 -8.24 11.38
CA TYR A 31 6.79 -9.56 11.58
C TYR A 31 6.42 -10.16 10.24
N VAL A 32 6.62 -11.46 10.11
CA VAL A 32 6.30 -12.21 8.91
C VAL A 32 5.03 -13.01 9.18
N THR A 33 4.07 -12.90 8.27
CA THR A 33 2.82 -13.64 8.36
C THR A 33 2.70 -14.56 7.16
N GLU A 34 1.62 -15.34 7.11
CA GLU A 34 1.37 -16.20 5.97
C GLU A 34 1.19 -15.41 4.68
N ARG A 35 0.91 -14.12 4.79
CA ARG A 35 0.71 -13.24 3.63
C ARG A 35 1.93 -12.38 3.35
N GLY A 36 3.06 -12.66 3.99
CA GLY A 36 4.26 -11.87 3.85
C GLY A 36 4.49 -10.98 5.05
N LEU A 37 5.14 -9.86 4.85
CA LEU A 37 5.39 -8.93 5.93
C LEU A 37 4.09 -8.35 6.46
N LEU A 38 4.00 -8.24 7.77
CA LEU A 38 2.82 -7.67 8.40
C LEU A 38 2.58 -6.27 7.86
N GLY A 39 1.38 -6.02 7.36
CA GLY A 39 0.98 -4.73 6.86
C GLY A 39 1.32 -4.47 5.41
N ASP A 40 2.08 -5.36 4.77
CA ASP A 40 2.46 -5.14 3.39
C ASP A 40 1.23 -5.17 2.49
N ARG A 41 1.08 -4.14 1.66
CA ARG A 41 -0.03 -3.99 0.72
C ARG A 41 -1.40 -4.13 1.38
N THR A 42 -1.52 -3.56 2.58
CA THR A 42 -2.80 -3.52 3.28
C THR A 42 -3.80 -2.63 2.55
N TYR A 43 -3.33 -1.62 1.87
CA TYR A 43 -4.17 -0.65 1.18
C TYR A 43 -3.95 -0.71 -0.31
N ALA A 44 -4.96 -0.32 -1.06
CA ALA A 44 -4.87 -0.15 -2.51
C ALA A 44 -5.88 0.89 -2.95
N LEU A 45 -5.64 1.46 -4.12
CA LEU A 45 -6.59 2.38 -4.73
C LEU A 45 -7.43 1.61 -5.73
N ILE A 46 -8.72 1.91 -5.73
CA ILE A 46 -9.65 1.34 -6.69
C ILE A 46 -10.03 2.42 -7.69
N ASP A 47 -9.86 2.12 -8.95
CA ASP A 47 -10.28 2.99 -10.03
C ASP A 47 -11.79 2.95 -10.10
N GLN A 48 -12.44 4.07 -9.81
CA GLN A 48 -13.89 4.12 -9.77
C GLN A 48 -14.52 3.87 -11.14
N GLU A 49 -13.80 4.19 -12.18
CA GLU A 49 -14.31 4.03 -13.53
C GLU A 49 -14.38 2.56 -13.94
N THR A 50 -13.36 1.78 -13.57
CA THR A 50 -13.26 0.39 -14.00
C THR A 50 -13.56 -0.61 -12.90
N GLY A 51 -13.51 -0.18 -11.64
CA GLY A 51 -13.64 -1.08 -10.50
C GLY A 51 -12.40 -1.90 -10.22
N LYS A 52 -11.31 -1.65 -10.92
CA LYS A 52 -10.07 -2.43 -10.77
C LYS A 52 -9.08 -1.74 -9.87
N VAL A 53 -8.17 -2.54 -9.32
CA VAL A 53 -7.10 -2.03 -8.48
C VAL A 53 -6.11 -1.25 -9.34
N ALA A 54 -5.77 -0.04 -8.88
CA ALA A 54 -4.75 0.76 -9.55
C ALA A 54 -3.38 0.13 -9.35
N SER A 55 -2.63 -0.01 -10.41
CA SER A 55 -1.34 -0.67 -10.37
C SER A 55 -0.35 0.00 -11.30
N ALA A 56 0.87 0.20 -10.79
CA ALA A 56 1.94 0.76 -11.59
C ALA A 56 2.38 -0.16 -12.74
N LYS A 57 1.86 -1.39 -12.78
CA LYS A 57 2.06 -2.24 -13.94
C LYS A 57 1.42 -1.66 -15.19
N ASN A 58 0.51 -0.73 -15.03
CA ASN A 58 -0.04 0.05 -16.12
C ASN A 58 0.51 1.48 -15.99
N PRO A 59 1.74 1.73 -16.41
CA PRO A 59 2.39 3.02 -16.14
C PRO A 59 1.78 4.20 -16.88
N ARG A 60 1.11 3.96 -17.99
CA ARG A 60 0.43 5.05 -18.68
C ARG A 60 -0.66 5.65 -17.81
N LYS A 61 -1.34 4.81 -17.06
CA LYS A 61 -2.48 5.24 -16.27
C LYS A 61 -2.08 5.58 -14.84
N TRP A 62 -1.16 4.82 -14.26
CA TRP A 62 -0.88 4.89 -12.83
C TRP A 62 0.58 5.13 -12.50
N GLY A 63 1.39 5.53 -13.49
CA GLY A 63 2.82 5.74 -13.24
C GLY A 63 3.10 6.80 -12.20
N THR A 64 2.21 7.78 -12.03
CA THR A 64 2.42 8.83 -11.05
C THR A 64 2.34 8.33 -9.61
N LEU A 65 1.83 7.12 -9.39
CA LEU A 65 1.80 6.58 -8.03
C LEU A 65 3.20 6.43 -7.44
N PHE A 66 4.22 6.28 -8.26
CA PHE A 66 5.59 6.23 -7.77
C PHE A 66 6.07 7.57 -7.19
N ASP A 67 5.33 8.64 -7.40
CA ASP A 67 5.66 9.94 -6.83
C ASP A 67 5.04 10.13 -5.45
N PHE A 68 4.27 9.17 -4.98
CA PHE A 68 3.65 9.17 -3.67
C PHE A 68 4.41 8.23 -2.75
N HIS A 69 4.39 8.52 -1.46
CA HIS A 69 5.08 7.72 -0.46
C HIS A 69 4.11 7.38 0.66
N ALA A 70 4.00 6.10 1.00
CA ALA A 70 3.08 5.64 2.02
C ALA A 70 3.83 4.97 3.16
N THR A 71 3.51 5.37 4.40
CA THR A 71 4.08 4.79 5.60
C THR A 71 2.99 4.61 6.64
N PHE A 72 3.15 3.62 7.53
CA PHE A 72 2.26 3.52 8.67
C PHE A 72 2.60 4.59 9.69
N ILE A 73 1.59 5.11 10.37
CA ILE A 73 1.82 6.17 11.36
C ILE A 73 2.35 5.64 12.68
N ASP A 74 2.14 4.34 12.95
CA ASP A 74 2.59 3.71 14.17
C ASP A 74 3.20 2.35 13.86
N PRO A 75 4.08 1.83 14.73
CA PRO A 75 4.60 0.49 14.55
C PRO A 75 3.49 -0.55 14.53
N LEU A 76 3.66 -1.58 13.71
CA LEU A 76 2.70 -2.66 13.60
C LEU A 76 3.07 -3.76 14.56
N LYS A 77 2.07 -4.34 15.24
CA LYS A 77 2.29 -5.41 16.20
C LYS A 77 1.53 -6.68 15.84
N ASP A 78 0.32 -6.54 15.27
CA ASP A 78 -0.48 -7.71 14.91
C ASP A 78 -1.43 -7.35 13.79
N VAL A 79 -2.10 -8.39 13.25
CA VAL A 79 -2.96 -8.22 12.08
C VAL A 79 -4.29 -7.56 12.41
N GLU A 80 -4.67 -7.55 13.69
CA GLU A 80 -5.99 -7.06 14.07
C GLU A 80 -5.99 -5.57 14.33
N ASN A 81 -4.83 -4.98 14.56
CA ASN A 81 -4.71 -3.58 14.93
C ASN A 81 -3.76 -2.86 13.98
N ILE A 82 -4.14 -2.84 12.70
CA ILE A 82 -3.34 -2.16 11.69
C ILE A 82 -3.65 -0.67 11.75
N PRO A 83 -2.65 0.17 12.02
CA PRO A 83 -2.89 1.60 12.11
C PRO A 83 -3.14 2.24 10.76
N PRO A 84 -3.61 3.48 10.75
CA PRO A 84 -3.71 4.23 9.50
C PRO A 84 -2.35 4.45 8.86
N ILE A 85 -2.38 4.84 7.59
CA ILE A 85 -1.17 5.20 6.88
C ILE A 85 -1.14 6.69 6.61
N ARG A 86 0.07 7.20 6.50
CA ARG A 86 0.34 8.56 6.05
C ARG A 86 0.79 8.48 4.61
N ILE A 87 0.17 9.27 3.77
CA ILE A 87 0.52 9.35 2.37
C ILE A 87 1.13 10.72 2.13
N THR A 88 2.36 10.74 1.64
CA THR A 88 3.04 11.98 1.29
C THR A 88 2.86 12.20 -0.20
N LEU A 89 2.28 13.34 -0.54
CA LEU A 89 2.00 13.70 -1.92
C LEU A 89 3.28 14.18 -2.61
N PRO A 90 3.26 14.28 -3.93
CA PRO A 90 4.47 14.73 -4.65
C PRO A 90 4.97 16.11 -4.21
N ASP A 91 4.09 16.98 -3.74
CA ASP A 91 4.48 18.31 -3.27
C ASP A 91 4.91 18.34 -1.80
N GLY A 92 4.94 17.18 -1.14
CA GLY A 92 5.32 17.10 0.26
C GLY A 92 4.17 17.17 1.25
N THR A 93 2.97 17.47 0.79
CA THR A 93 1.80 17.49 1.67
C THR A 93 1.51 16.10 2.19
N GLN A 94 1.15 16.00 3.46
CA GLN A 94 0.85 14.72 4.09
C GLN A 94 -0.64 14.61 4.37
N ILE A 95 -1.22 13.47 3.98
CA ILE A 95 -2.61 13.17 4.23
C ILE A 95 -2.68 11.78 4.87
N PHE A 96 -3.83 11.45 5.45
CA PHE A 96 -3.95 10.23 6.26
C PHE A 96 -5.13 9.40 5.81
N SER A 97 -4.97 8.08 5.88
CA SER A 97 -5.98 7.16 5.36
C SER A 97 -7.31 7.23 6.11
N ASP A 98 -7.30 7.71 7.35
CA ASP A 98 -8.54 7.80 8.13
C ASP A 98 -9.23 9.15 8.03
N GLN A 99 -8.76 10.04 7.15
CA GLN A 99 -9.47 11.28 6.88
C GLN A 99 -10.77 11.01 6.16
N SER A 100 -11.82 11.74 6.51
CA SER A 100 -13.12 11.53 5.91
C SER A 100 -13.15 11.89 4.42
N ASP A 101 -12.26 12.78 3.99
CA ASP A 101 -12.20 13.22 2.60
C ASP A 101 -11.03 12.61 1.82
N ILE A 102 -10.49 11.48 2.31
CA ILE A 102 -9.28 10.93 1.69
C ILE A 102 -9.49 10.58 0.22
N ASP A 103 -10.63 9.99 -0.11
CA ASP A 103 -10.89 9.61 -1.50
C ASP A 103 -10.96 10.83 -2.41
N HIS A 104 -11.63 11.87 -1.95
CA HIS A 104 -11.74 13.10 -2.73
C HIS A 104 -10.37 13.74 -2.93
N THR A 105 -9.58 13.80 -1.88
CA THR A 105 -8.26 14.42 -1.94
C THR A 105 -7.36 13.66 -2.90
N LEU A 106 -7.35 12.33 -2.80
CA LEU A 106 -6.53 11.51 -3.70
C LEU A 106 -7.00 11.62 -5.14
N SER A 107 -8.31 11.62 -5.36
CA SER A 107 -8.85 11.75 -6.70
C SER A 107 -8.42 13.06 -7.34
N LYS A 108 -8.44 14.12 -6.55
CA LYS A 108 -8.08 15.44 -7.07
C LYS A 108 -6.60 15.50 -7.44
N VAL A 109 -5.74 14.96 -6.59
CA VAL A 109 -4.29 15.01 -6.83
C VAL A 109 -3.90 14.09 -7.99
N ILE A 110 -4.49 12.90 -8.06
CA ILE A 110 -4.16 11.93 -9.09
C ILE A 110 -4.79 12.30 -10.43
N GLY A 111 -5.93 13.00 -10.40
CA GLY A 111 -6.63 13.36 -11.61
C GLY A 111 -7.57 12.27 -12.12
N ARG A 112 -7.92 11.32 -11.30
CA ARG A 112 -8.86 10.25 -11.61
C ARG A 112 -9.67 9.95 -10.37
N GLU A 113 -10.91 9.51 -10.57
CA GLU A 113 -11.76 9.13 -9.45
C GLU A 113 -11.27 7.81 -8.88
N VAL A 114 -10.78 7.85 -7.66
CA VAL A 114 -10.27 6.66 -6.97
C VAL A 114 -10.85 6.61 -5.57
N SER A 115 -10.85 5.41 -4.99
CA SER A 115 -11.14 5.25 -3.57
C SER A 115 -10.06 4.42 -2.93
N LEU A 116 -9.76 4.75 -1.69
CA LEU A 116 -8.77 4.03 -0.90
C LEU A 116 -9.46 2.88 -0.20
N MET A 117 -8.96 1.67 -0.40
CA MET A 117 -9.54 0.49 0.19
C MET A 117 -8.53 -0.21 1.06
N LYS A 118 -9.01 -0.74 2.19
CA LYS A 118 -8.20 -1.52 3.09
C LYS A 118 -8.58 -2.98 2.92
N ALA A 119 -7.60 -3.84 2.76
CA ALA A 119 -7.85 -5.26 2.56
C ALA A 119 -8.50 -5.86 3.79
N SER A 120 -9.41 -6.81 3.57
CA SER A 120 -10.02 -7.56 4.66
C SER A 120 -9.06 -8.68 5.06
N LEU A 121 -8.56 -8.62 6.30
CA LEU A 121 -7.58 -9.58 6.76
C LEU A 121 -8.21 -10.86 7.30
N ASP A 122 -9.52 -10.90 7.42
CA ASP A 122 -10.22 -12.12 7.81
C ASP A 122 -10.60 -12.97 6.62
N LYS A 123 -10.28 -12.55 5.40
CA LYS A 123 -10.49 -13.37 4.24
C LYS A 123 -9.36 -14.35 4.07
N PRO A 124 -9.65 -15.61 3.83
CA PRO A 124 -8.59 -16.62 3.74
C PRO A 124 -7.89 -16.64 2.39
N SER A 125 -8.52 -16.13 1.34
CA SER A 125 -7.96 -16.25 0.01
C SER A 125 -6.93 -15.17 -0.25
N TYR A 126 -5.78 -15.60 -0.74
CA TYR A 126 -4.73 -14.69 -1.11
C TYR A 126 -5.14 -13.78 -2.26
N GLU A 127 -5.90 -14.32 -3.20
CA GLU A 127 -6.33 -13.53 -4.35
C GLU A 127 -7.26 -12.40 -3.97
N GLU A 128 -7.91 -12.52 -2.85
CA GLU A 128 -8.81 -11.47 -2.40
C GLU A 128 -8.09 -10.33 -1.73
N TYR A 129 -6.77 -10.45 -1.59
CA TYR A 129 -5.96 -9.46 -0.94
C TYR A 129 -5.19 -8.63 -1.96
N TRP A 130 -5.76 -8.09 -2.95
CA TRP A 130 -5.18 -7.29 -4.00
C TRP A 130 -4.49 -8.14 -5.07
N PRO A 131 -5.26 -8.89 -5.83
CA PRO A 131 -4.67 -9.67 -6.90
C PRO A 131 -4.08 -8.77 -7.99
N ASP A 132 -3.15 -9.31 -8.74
CA ASP A 132 -2.60 -8.64 -9.90
C ASP A 132 -3.59 -8.78 -11.04
N ILE A 133 -4.39 -7.75 -11.23
CA ILE A 133 -5.40 -7.74 -12.26
C ILE A 133 -4.90 -6.90 -13.41
N GLU A 134 -4.98 -7.45 -14.61
CA GLU A 134 -4.63 -6.70 -15.78
C GLU A 134 -5.68 -5.63 -16.03
N ALA A 135 -5.22 -4.43 -16.17
CA ALA A 135 -6.12 -3.29 -16.32
C ALA A 135 -6.62 -3.18 -17.76
#